data_af6e9c875666b991026eb92b0f244fc8
#
_entry.id   af6e9c875666b991026eb92b0f244fc8
#
_cell.length_a   1.000
_cell.length_b   1.000
_cell.length_c   1.000
_cell.angle_alpha   90.00
_cell.angle_beta   90.00
_cell.angle_gamma   90.00
#
_symmetry.space_group_name_H-M   'P 1'
#
loop_
_entity.id
_entity.type
_entity.pdbx_description
1 polymer ?
#
loop_
_entity_poly.entity_id
_entity_poly.type
_entity_poly.pdbx_seq_one_letter_code
_entity_poly.pdbx_strand_id
1 'polypeptide(L)'
;MRVFSKYCQLSFIVLLMTFTVAKAEMNEADSISPKQASEMYAEHKAVIVDVREDSEWNEQHIPGAIHIPLAQLNERLPELKQYKDSPVITQCRTGRRSAQALDVLKSAGFSKVYNMDGGIKAWDDAGLKTE
;
A
#
# COMPACT_ATOMS: atom_id res chain seq x y z
N MET A 1 -20.95 63.23 -39.33
CA MET A 1 -20.99 61.78 -39.50
C MET A 1 -19.98 61.15 -38.58
N ARG A 2 -20.44 60.51 -37.55
CA ARG A 2 -19.55 59.84 -36.58
C ARG A 2 -19.58 58.33 -36.86
N VAL A 3 -18.43 57.80 -37.28
CA VAL A 3 -18.26 56.36 -37.45
C VAL A 3 -17.79 55.80 -36.13
N PHE A 4 -18.66 55.06 -35.42
CA PHE A 4 -18.25 54.32 -34.23
C PHE A 4 -17.69 52.98 -34.66
N SER A 5 -16.37 52.83 -34.59
CA SER A 5 -15.70 51.52 -34.73
C SER A 5 -15.91 50.74 -33.44
N LYS A 6 -16.69 49.68 -33.49
CA LYS A 6 -16.81 48.71 -32.40
C LYS A 6 -15.71 47.69 -32.57
N TYR A 7 -14.69 47.81 -31.80
CA TYR A 7 -13.71 46.74 -31.64
C TYR A 7 -14.32 45.62 -30.83
N CYS A 8 -14.67 44.58 -31.54
CA CYS A 8 -15.04 43.31 -30.89
C CYS A 8 -13.76 42.60 -30.46
N GLN A 9 -13.45 42.71 -29.16
CA GLN A 9 -12.38 41.91 -28.58
C GLN A 9 -12.88 40.48 -28.35
N LEU A 10 -12.47 39.58 -29.21
CA LEU A 10 -12.58 38.14 -28.96
C LEU A 10 -11.52 37.75 -27.92
N SER A 11 -11.95 37.64 -26.68
CA SER A 11 -11.16 37.00 -25.63
C SER A 11 -11.10 35.51 -25.90
N PHE A 12 -9.95 35.07 -26.43
CA PHE A 12 -9.60 33.65 -26.46
C PHE A 12 -9.26 33.22 -25.04
N ILE A 13 -10.22 32.62 -24.34
CA ILE A 13 -9.96 31.90 -23.09
C ILE A 13 -9.33 30.58 -23.50
N VAL A 14 -8.01 30.51 -23.44
CA VAL A 14 -7.27 29.24 -23.49
C VAL A 14 -7.48 28.55 -22.15
N LEU A 15 -8.43 27.60 -22.13
CA LEU A 15 -8.63 26.73 -21.01
C LEU A 15 -7.47 25.72 -21.02
N LEU A 16 -6.42 26.04 -20.26
CA LEU A 16 -5.36 25.08 -19.95
C LEU A 16 -5.98 23.97 -19.10
N MET A 17 -6.32 22.87 -19.73
CA MET A 17 -6.57 21.61 -19.01
C MET A 17 -5.23 21.10 -18.48
N THR A 18 -4.94 21.45 -17.25
CA THR A 18 -3.87 20.79 -16.51
C THR A 18 -4.32 19.38 -16.20
N PHE A 19 -3.84 18.42 -16.98
CA PHE A 19 -3.90 17.01 -16.61
C PHE A 19 -3.01 16.82 -15.36
N THR A 20 -3.61 16.92 -14.19
CA THR A 20 -2.97 16.43 -12.98
C THR A 20 -3.00 14.91 -13.04
N VAL A 21 -1.87 14.33 -13.45
CA VAL A 21 -1.63 12.92 -13.22
C VAL A 21 -1.58 12.75 -11.70
N ALA A 22 -2.64 12.22 -11.12
CA ALA A 22 -2.64 11.84 -9.72
C ALA A 22 -1.60 10.72 -9.57
N LYS A 23 -0.39 11.08 -9.19
CA LYS A 23 0.59 10.15 -8.66
C LYS A 23 -0.07 9.52 -7.45
N ALA A 24 -0.27 8.21 -7.44
CA ALA A 24 -0.72 7.51 -6.24
C ALA A 24 0.40 7.67 -5.19
N GLU A 25 0.32 8.74 -4.43
CA GLU A 25 1.16 8.94 -3.27
C GLU A 25 0.72 7.94 -2.23
N MET A 26 1.66 7.10 -1.76
CA MET A 26 1.41 6.29 -0.58
C MET A 26 1.00 7.24 0.53
N ASN A 27 -0.23 7.10 0.99
CA ASN A 27 -0.72 7.90 2.08
C ASN A 27 0.08 7.49 3.32
N GLU A 28 0.77 8.41 3.98
CA GLU A 28 1.50 8.14 5.23
C GLU A 28 0.63 7.43 6.28
N ALA A 29 -0.69 7.64 6.22
CA ALA A 29 -1.66 6.95 7.06
C ALA A 29 -1.70 5.43 6.87
N ASP A 30 -1.23 4.92 5.73
CA ASP A 30 -1.21 3.48 5.42
C ASP A 30 0.13 2.81 5.76
N SER A 31 1.09 3.56 6.26
CA SER A 31 2.42 3.07 6.63
C SER A 31 2.55 2.98 8.14
N ILE A 32 3.00 1.84 8.64
CA ILE A 32 3.23 1.62 10.06
C ILE A 32 4.64 1.11 10.32
N SER A 33 5.19 1.43 11.47
CA SER A 33 6.51 0.94 11.88
C SER A 33 6.48 -0.56 12.23
N PRO A 34 7.63 -1.24 12.22
CA PRO A 34 7.73 -2.61 12.73
C PRO A 34 7.23 -2.75 14.17
N LYS A 35 7.49 -1.76 15.00
CA LYS A 35 7.01 -1.74 16.39
C LYS A 35 5.49 -1.70 16.46
N GLN A 36 4.86 -0.80 15.71
CA GLN A 36 3.40 -0.72 15.65
C GLN A 36 2.79 -2.01 15.09
N ALA A 37 3.39 -2.56 14.03
CA ALA A 37 2.98 -3.84 13.46
C ALA A 37 3.06 -4.97 14.48
N SER A 38 4.16 -5.05 15.23
CA SER A 38 4.37 -6.04 16.29
C SER A 38 3.32 -5.93 17.39
N GLU A 39 3.00 -4.72 17.81
CA GLU A 39 1.99 -4.48 18.85
C GLU A 39 0.59 -4.90 18.37
N MET A 40 0.21 -4.52 17.17
CA MET A 40 -1.08 -4.91 16.57
C MET A 40 -1.19 -6.43 16.42
N TYR A 41 -0.10 -7.05 15.99
CA TYR A 41 -0.04 -8.49 15.80
C TYR A 41 -0.09 -9.27 17.12
N ALA A 42 0.67 -8.83 18.13
CA ALA A 42 0.68 -9.46 19.46
C ALA A 42 -0.67 -9.39 20.17
N GLU A 43 -1.46 -8.35 19.93
CA GLU A 43 -2.82 -8.20 20.47
C GLU A 43 -3.88 -8.97 19.66
N HIS A 44 -3.50 -9.78 18.68
CA HIS A 44 -4.37 -10.49 17.75
C HIS A 44 -5.36 -9.59 16.98
N LYS A 45 -5.00 -8.30 16.80
CA LYS A 45 -5.82 -7.32 16.10
C LYS A 45 -5.50 -7.22 14.61
N ALA A 46 -4.41 -7.82 14.17
CA ALA A 46 -3.95 -7.76 12.78
C ALA A 46 -3.38 -9.10 12.32
N VAL A 47 -3.43 -9.33 11.03
CA VAL A 47 -2.70 -10.40 10.34
C VAL A 47 -1.57 -9.79 9.52
N ILE A 48 -0.41 -10.47 9.48
CA ILE A 48 0.72 -10.08 8.64
C ILE A 48 0.75 -10.97 7.42
N VAL A 49 0.77 -10.37 6.24
CA VAL A 49 0.91 -11.05 4.96
C VAL A 49 2.29 -10.75 4.38
N ASP A 50 3.13 -11.77 4.34
CA ASP A 50 4.46 -11.72 3.74
C ASP A 50 4.34 -12.02 2.25
N VAL A 51 4.70 -11.05 1.41
CA VAL A 51 4.58 -11.15 -0.04
C VAL A 51 5.91 -11.40 -0.75
N ARG A 52 6.91 -11.87 0.01
CA ARG A 52 8.22 -12.23 -0.54
C ARG A 52 8.18 -13.57 -1.25
N GLU A 53 9.29 -13.88 -1.95
CA GLU A 53 9.48 -15.17 -2.61
C GLU A 53 9.67 -16.32 -1.61
N ASP A 54 9.43 -17.55 -2.06
CA ASP A 54 9.57 -18.75 -1.24
C ASP A 54 10.97 -18.90 -0.64
N SER A 55 12.02 -18.57 -1.40
CA SER A 55 13.40 -18.64 -0.94
C SER A 55 13.69 -17.69 0.23
N GLU A 56 13.14 -16.49 0.19
CA GLU A 56 13.27 -15.50 1.26
C GLU A 56 12.52 -15.96 2.52
N TRP A 57 11.30 -16.46 2.35
CA TRP A 57 10.50 -17.03 3.43
C TRP A 57 11.21 -18.20 4.13
N ASN A 58 11.80 -19.09 3.35
CA ASN A 58 12.48 -20.27 3.86
C ASN A 58 13.76 -19.93 4.66
N GLU A 59 14.40 -18.80 4.35
CA GLU A 59 15.57 -18.33 5.14
C GLU A 59 15.16 -17.83 6.51
N GLN A 60 14.16 -16.95 6.54
CA GLN A 60 13.54 -16.45 7.76
C GLN A 60 12.20 -15.80 7.46
N HIS A 61 11.31 -15.80 8.44
CA HIS A 61 10.03 -15.11 8.36
C HIS A 61 9.50 -14.74 9.75
N ILE A 62 8.52 -13.86 9.79
CA ILE A 62 7.86 -13.49 11.03
C ILE A 62 6.95 -14.64 11.47
N PRO A 63 7.08 -15.14 12.72
CA PRO A 63 6.25 -16.24 13.20
C PRO A 63 4.76 -15.96 13.06
N GLY A 64 4.02 -16.90 12.47
CA GLY A 64 2.58 -16.80 12.29
C GLY A 64 2.11 -15.92 11.13
N ALA A 65 3.02 -15.28 10.39
CA ALA A 65 2.67 -14.55 9.17
C ALA A 65 2.10 -15.50 8.10
N ILE A 66 1.22 -14.96 7.27
CA ILE A 66 0.69 -15.67 6.11
C ILE A 66 1.59 -15.39 4.92
N HIS A 67 2.08 -16.44 4.28
CA HIS A 67 2.94 -16.31 3.10
C HIS A 67 2.14 -16.41 1.80
N ILE A 68 2.09 -15.33 1.05
CA ILE A 68 1.53 -15.29 -0.30
C ILE A 68 2.44 -14.40 -1.15
N PRO A 69 3.27 -14.97 -2.02
CA PRO A 69 4.12 -14.18 -2.92
C PRO A 69 3.31 -13.16 -3.74
N LEU A 70 3.86 -11.98 -3.95
CA LEU A 70 3.16 -10.88 -4.64
C LEU A 70 2.56 -11.31 -5.99
N ALA A 71 3.30 -12.10 -6.77
CA ALA A 71 2.83 -12.59 -8.07
C ALA A 71 1.59 -13.50 -7.98
N GLN A 72 1.32 -14.10 -6.83
CA GLN A 72 0.20 -15.00 -6.59
C GLN A 72 -0.96 -14.32 -5.84
N LEU A 73 -0.78 -13.09 -5.38
CA LEU A 73 -1.72 -12.46 -4.46
C LEU A 73 -3.13 -12.32 -5.07
N ASN A 74 -3.23 -11.87 -6.32
CA ASN A 74 -4.54 -11.73 -6.98
C ASN A 74 -5.32 -13.04 -7.06
N GLU A 75 -4.65 -14.14 -7.40
CA GLU A 75 -5.28 -15.45 -7.50
C GLU A 75 -5.65 -16.03 -6.14
N ARG A 76 -4.89 -15.67 -5.11
CA ARG A 76 -5.03 -16.21 -3.76
C ARG A 76 -5.78 -15.29 -2.79
N LEU A 77 -6.39 -14.21 -3.26
CA LEU A 77 -7.23 -13.33 -2.45
C LEU A 77 -8.31 -14.07 -1.65
N PRO A 78 -8.96 -15.13 -2.17
CA PRO A 78 -9.94 -15.90 -1.39
C PRO A 78 -9.41 -16.45 -0.06
N GLU A 79 -8.12 -16.74 0.04
CA GLU A 79 -7.49 -17.22 1.27
C GLU A 79 -7.48 -16.15 2.38
N LEU A 80 -7.62 -14.87 2.01
CA LEU A 80 -7.64 -13.73 2.93
C LEU A 80 -9.05 -13.19 3.20
N LYS A 81 -10.08 -13.80 2.63
CA LYS A 81 -11.46 -13.31 2.67
C LYS A 81 -11.96 -12.99 4.09
N GLN A 82 -11.60 -13.81 5.07
CA GLN A 82 -12.02 -13.62 6.47
C GLN A 82 -11.44 -12.34 7.11
N TYR A 83 -10.41 -11.74 6.51
CA TYR A 83 -9.72 -10.57 7.04
C TYR A 83 -10.14 -9.26 6.35
N LYS A 84 -11.16 -9.28 5.50
CA LYS A 84 -11.56 -8.11 4.71
C LYS A 84 -11.81 -6.84 5.52
N ASP A 85 -12.37 -6.98 6.71
CA ASP A 85 -12.70 -5.87 7.61
C ASP A 85 -11.81 -5.82 8.85
N SER A 86 -10.77 -6.64 8.88
CA SER A 86 -9.76 -6.67 9.93
C SER A 86 -8.47 -6.00 9.46
N PRO A 87 -7.63 -5.49 10.37
CA PRO A 87 -6.34 -4.96 9.97
C PRO A 87 -5.45 -6.01 9.32
N VAL A 88 -4.99 -5.73 8.11
CA VAL A 88 -4.04 -6.54 7.35
C VAL A 88 -2.77 -5.74 7.15
N ILE A 89 -1.64 -6.31 7.54
CA ILE A 89 -0.32 -5.70 7.42
C ILE A 89 0.42 -6.41 6.30
N THR A 90 0.75 -5.70 5.22
CA THR A 90 1.59 -6.23 4.15
C THR A 90 3.06 -6.06 4.51
N GLN A 91 3.87 -7.07 4.23
CA GLN A 91 5.28 -7.05 4.55
C GLN A 91 6.10 -7.72 3.43
N CYS A 92 7.20 -7.09 3.10
CA CYS A 92 8.23 -7.66 2.25
C CYS A 92 9.62 -7.44 2.85
N ARG A 93 10.68 -7.40 2.04
CA ARG A 93 12.02 -7.20 2.57
C ARG A 93 12.27 -5.77 3.04
N THR A 94 11.89 -4.76 2.24
CA THR A 94 12.18 -3.33 2.48
C THR A 94 10.98 -2.39 2.31
N GLY A 95 9.81 -2.90 1.91
CA GLY A 95 8.56 -2.14 1.80
C GLY A 95 8.04 -1.87 0.38
N ARG A 96 8.78 -2.17 -0.70
CA ARG A 96 8.35 -1.88 -2.09
C ARG A 96 7.28 -2.84 -2.60
N ARG A 97 7.53 -4.13 -2.51
CA ARG A 97 6.58 -5.16 -2.96
C ARG A 97 5.31 -5.13 -2.10
N SER A 98 5.47 -4.91 -0.80
CA SER A 98 4.34 -4.82 0.13
C SER A 98 3.48 -3.57 -0.11
N ALA A 99 4.05 -2.47 -0.61
CA ALA A 99 3.27 -1.32 -1.06
C ALA A 99 2.36 -1.66 -2.26
N GLN A 100 2.85 -2.47 -3.21
CA GLN A 100 2.04 -2.98 -4.31
C GLN A 100 0.94 -3.93 -3.81
N ALA A 101 1.26 -4.79 -2.86
CA ALA A 101 0.29 -5.68 -2.22
C ALA A 101 -0.82 -4.91 -1.50
N LEU A 102 -0.47 -3.82 -0.82
CA LEU A 102 -1.43 -2.92 -0.19
C LEU A 102 -2.45 -2.40 -1.21
N ASP A 103 -1.99 -1.94 -2.37
CA ASP A 103 -2.87 -1.45 -3.44
C ASP A 103 -3.80 -2.54 -3.98
N VAL A 104 -3.28 -3.75 -4.16
CA VAL A 104 -4.08 -4.92 -4.57
C VAL A 104 -5.18 -5.21 -3.57
N LEU A 105 -4.85 -5.25 -2.28
CA LEU A 105 -5.82 -5.53 -1.22
C LEU A 105 -6.87 -4.43 -1.09
N LYS A 106 -6.48 -3.17 -1.14
CA LYS A 106 -7.43 -2.04 -1.13
C LYS A 106 -8.39 -2.11 -2.30
N SER A 107 -7.89 -2.37 -3.50
CA SER A 107 -8.71 -2.52 -4.71
C SER A 107 -9.67 -3.71 -4.62
N ALA A 108 -9.33 -4.72 -3.84
CA ALA A 108 -10.16 -5.90 -3.59
C ALA A 108 -11.20 -5.70 -2.46
N GLY A 109 -11.25 -4.51 -1.85
CA GLY A 109 -12.25 -4.16 -0.83
C GLY A 109 -11.81 -4.41 0.61
N PHE A 110 -10.52 -4.63 0.87
CA PHE A 110 -9.99 -4.71 2.23
C PHE A 110 -9.98 -3.31 2.85
N SER A 111 -10.64 -3.13 3.99
CA SER A 111 -10.92 -1.82 4.56
C SER A 111 -9.79 -1.23 5.40
N LYS A 112 -8.90 -2.09 5.94
CA LYS A 112 -7.84 -1.70 6.88
C LYS A 112 -6.53 -2.36 6.49
N VAL A 113 -5.83 -1.80 5.51
CA VAL A 113 -4.55 -2.34 5.03
C VAL A 113 -3.43 -1.37 5.37
N TYR A 114 -2.35 -1.89 5.90
CA TYR A 114 -1.15 -1.14 6.26
C TYR A 114 0.08 -1.79 5.64
N ASN A 115 1.02 -0.97 5.18
CA ASN A 115 2.34 -1.42 4.77
C ASN A 115 3.32 -1.30 5.93
N MET A 116 4.03 -2.38 6.27
CA MET A 116 5.08 -2.31 7.28
C MET A 116 6.32 -1.64 6.70
N ASP A 117 6.59 -0.45 7.19
CA ASP A 117 7.67 0.40 6.72
C ASP A 117 9.04 -0.25 6.94
N GLY A 118 9.86 -0.25 5.90
CA GLY A 118 11.19 -0.87 5.94
C GLY A 118 11.21 -2.39 5.92
N GLY A 119 10.07 -3.07 5.90
CA GLY A 119 9.94 -4.52 5.77
C GLY A 119 10.59 -5.34 6.87
N ILE A 120 10.88 -6.62 6.58
CA ILE A 120 11.51 -7.53 7.54
C ILE A 120 12.93 -7.08 7.95
N LYS A 121 13.62 -6.32 7.08
CA LYS A 121 14.91 -5.73 7.44
C LYS A 121 14.76 -4.78 8.62
N ALA A 122 13.80 -3.87 8.58
CA ALA A 122 13.53 -2.96 9.70
C ALA A 122 12.98 -3.70 10.93
N TRP A 123 12.24 -4.77 10.73
CA TRP A 123 11.78 -5.66 11.80
C TRP A 123 12.96 -6.29 12.54
N ASP A 124 13.94 -6.83 11.81
CA ASP A 124 15.16 -7.38 12.36
C ASP A 124 16.00 -6.32 13.09
N ASP A 125 16.17 -5.15 12.48
CA ASP A 125 16.91 -4.03 13.07
C ASP A 125 16.28 -3.55 14.39
N ALA A 126 14.97 -3.70 14.54
CA ALA A 126 14.26 -3.42 15.78
C ALA A 126 14.36 -4.55 16.83
N GLY A 127 15.07 -5.64 16.52
CA GLY A 127 15.24 -6.78 17.42
C GLY A 127 14.00 -7.65 17.62
N LEU A 128 13.06 -7.59 16.69
CA LEU A 128 11.82 -8.36 16.75
C LEU A 128 12.04 -9.79 16.23
N LYS A 129 11.24 -10.72 16.74
CA LYS A 129 11.46 -12.15 16.53
C LYS A 129 11.16 -12.60 15.09
N THR A 130 12.04 -13.42 14.53
CA THR A 130 11.85 -14.23 13.32
C THR A 130 12.14 -15.70 13.59
N GLU A 131 11.71 -16.56 12.68
CA GLU A 131 12.00 -18.00 12.68
C GLU A 131 12.41 -18.50 11.29
#